data_ad5c415b7237df92eb03a612e43be9b5
#
_entry.id   ad5c415b7237df92eb03a612e43be9b5
#
_cell.length_a   1.000
_cell.length_b   1.000
_cell.length_c   1.000
_cell.angle_alpha   90.00
_cell.angle_beta   90.00
_cell.angle_gamma   90.00
#
_symmetry.space_group_name_H-M   'P 1'
#
loop_
_entity.id
_entity.type
_entity.pdbx_description
1 polymer ?
#
loop_
_entity_poly.entity_id
_entity_poly.type
_entity_poly.pdbx_seq_one_letter_code
_entity_poly.pdbx_strand_id
1 'polypeptide(L)'
;MLLRPLRWLLHIVTPIGWGSLALLVACGLTGAVMGWQEAWSAAAAVGIVVVSAWLWLIPRAGYSVHHDLLEPRVTVGDHALIRLTVTNPRTRPLLPSRMEMPVGPGRAVFVVPTLTPRAVHERGFVLPTQRRGIVTVGPVLAVQRDPVGLLQRERSLSPAQDIHIHPRTVRLGTVLHLSLIHISEPTR
;
A
#
# COMPACT_ATOMS: atom_id res chain seq x y z
N MET A 1 9.68 -27.78 -7.50
CA MET A 1 8.41 -27.13 -7.89
C MET A 1 7.42 -26.94 -6.72
N LEU A 2 7.60 -27.61 -5.58
CA LEU A 2 6.73 -27.61 -4.38
C LEU A 2 6.92 -26.40 -3.42
N LEU A 3 7.99 -25.58 -3.58
CA LEU A 3 8.30 -24.49 -2.65
C LEU A 3 7.54 -23.16 -2.92
N ARG A 4 6.93 -22.99 -4.09
CA ARG A 4 6.17 -21.79 -4.44
C ARG A 4 4.87 -21.62 -3.63
N PRO A 5 4.03 -22.67 -3.46
CA PRO A 5 2.80 -22.52 -2.67
C PRO A 5 3.08 -22.31 -1.18
N LEU A 6 4.17 -22.89 -0.65
CA LEU A 6 4.53 -22.74 0.76
C LEU A 6 4.96 -21.30 1.10
N ARG A 7 5.74 -20.65 0.24
CA ARG A 7 6.13 -19.24 0.43
C ARG A 7 4.93 -18.29 0.35
N TRP A 8 3.96 -18.60 -0.51
CA TRP A 8 2.72 -17.84 -0.61
C TRP A 8 1.87 -17.93 0.67
N LEU A 9 1.75 -19.13 1.27
CA LEU A 9 1.07 -19.34 2.55
C LEU A 9 1.75 -18.58 3.70
N LEU A 10 3.09 -18.56 3.74
CA LEU A 10 3.87 -17.83 4.76
C LEU A 10 3.59 -16.31 4.75
N HIS A 11 3.24 -15.75 3.60
CA HIS A 11 2.92 -14.32 3.48
C HIS A 11 1.46 -13.98 3.77
N ILE A 12 0.56 -14.96 3.72
CA ILE A 12 -0.87 -14.75 3.94
C ILE A 12 -1.26 -15.01 5.39
N VAL A 13 -0.64 -16.02 6.02
CA VAL A 13 -0.95 -16.40 7.39
C VAL A 13 -0.25 -15.44 8.35
N THR A 14 -1.02 -14.76 9.19
CA THR A 14 -0.47 -13.88 10.23
C THR A 14 0.12 -14.72 11.38
N PRO A 15 0.92 -14.12 12.29
CA PRO A 15 1.38 -14.82 13.49
C PRO A 15 0.23 -15.42 14.32
N ILE A 16 -0.91 -14.70 14.37
CA ILE A 16 -2.13 -15.20 15.06
C ILE A 16 -2.71 -16.40 14.32
N GLY A 17 -2.69 -16.37 12.98
CA GLY A 17 -3.12 -17.50 12.14
C GLY A 17 -2.29 -18.75 12.38
N TRP A 18 -0.97 -18.61 12.50
CA TRP A 18 -0.09 -19.73 12.84
C TRP A 18 -0.37 -20.29 14.23
N GLY A 19 -0.62 -19.41 15.21
CA GLY A 19 -1.04 -19.83 16.55
C GLY A 19 -2.36 -20.62 16.52
N SER A 20 -3.33 -20.17 15.73
CA SER A 20 -4.63 -20.87 15.59
C SER A 20 -4.48 -22.23 14.92
N LEU A 21 -3.62 -22.36 13.90
CA LEU A 21 -3.32 -23.64 13.27
C LEU A 21 -2.62 -24.60 14.24
N ALA A 22 -1.66 -24.10 15.01
CA ALA A 22 -0.99 -24.91 16.04
C ALA A 22 -1.97 -25.39 17.10
N LEU A 23 -2.89 -24.51 17.55
CA LEU A 23 -3.94 -24.86 18.50
C LEU A 23 -4.90 -25.92 17.93
N LEU A 24 -5.30 -25.77 16.68
CA LEU A 24 -6.14 -26.73 15.97
C LEU A 24 -5.51 -28.12 15.97
N VAL A 25 -4.22 -28.20 15.62
CA VAL A 25 -3.46 -29.47 15.58
C VAL A 25 -3.32 -30.04 17.00
N ALA A 26 -2.97 -29.20 17.98
CA ALA A 26 -2.81 -29.65 19.37
C ALA A 26 -4.12 -30.23 19.96
N CYS A 27 -5.25 -29.51 19.78
CA CYS A 27 -6.55 -29.99 20.22
C CYS A 27 -6.97 -31.31 19.50
N GLY A 28 -6.74 -31.38 18.18
CA GLY A 28 -7.04 -32.57 17.40
C GLY A 28 -6.21 -33.81 17.86
N LEU A 29 -4.91 -33.61 18.08
CA LEU A 29 -4.03 -34.67 18.59
C LEU A 29 -4.42 -35.14 20.00
N THR A 30 -4.72 -34.20 20.90
CA THR A 30 -5.16 -34.48 22.26
C THR A 30 -6.46 -35.30 22.25
N GLY A 31 -7.44 -34.89 21.42
CA GLY A 31 -8.70 -35.61 21.23
C GLY A 31 -8.48 -37.02 20.68
N ALA A 32 -7.54 -37.18 19.71
CA ALA A 32 -7.27 -38.46 19.09
C ALA A 32 -6.53 -39.44 20.04
N VAL A 33 -5.54 -38.94 20.80
CA VAL A 33 -4.70 -39.78 21.67
C VAL A 33 -5.41 -40.12 22.99
N MET A 34 -6.09 -39.14 23.60
CA MET A 34 -6.73 -39.26 24.89
C MET A 34 -8.22 -39.62 24.82
N GLY A 35 -8.82 -39.63 23.63
CA GLY A 35 -10.25 -39.83 23.46
C GLY A 35 -11.11 -38.72 24.05
N TRP A 36 -10.52 -37.52 24.21
CA TRP A 36 -11.14 -36.42 24.92
C TRP A 36 -12.13 -35.67 24.04
N GLN A 37 -13.40 -35.72 24.36
CA GLN A 37 -14.49 -35.21 23.53
C GLN A 37 -14.50 -33.67 23.50
N GLU A 38 -14.12 -33.02 24.60
CA GLU A 38 -13.99 -31.58 24.69
C GLU A 38 -12.87 -31.04 23.79
N ALA A 39 -11.76 -31.81 23.64
CA ALA A 39 -10.68 -31.47 22.74
C ALA A 39 -11.13 -31.48 21.26
N TRP A 40 -11.97 -32.45 20.89
CA TRP A 40 -12.57 -32.54 19.55
C TRP A 40 -13.50 -31.34 19.27
N SER A 41 -14.34 -30.95 20.26
CA SER A 41 -15.22 -29.79 20.12
C SER A 41 -14.44 -28.48 20.01
N ALA A 42 -13.36 -28.32 20.77
CA ALA A 42 -12.44 -27.18 20.65
C ALA A 42 -11.75 -27.15 19.28
N ALA A 43 -11.25 -28.28 18.80
CA ALA A 43 -10.66 -28.37 17.45
C ALA A 43 -11.67 -28.01 16.37
N ALA A 44 -12.91 -28.47 16.46
CA ALA A 44 -13.98 -28.13 15.52
C ALA A 44 -14.28 -26.62 15.52
N ALA A 45 -14.37 -25.99 16.70
CA ALA A 45 -14.62 -24.57 16.83
C ALA A 45 -13.51 -23.73 16.19
N VAL A 46 -12.24 -24.05 16.49
CA VAL A 46 -11.08 -23.37 15.86
C VAL A 46 -11.06 -23.62 14.35
N GLY A 47 -11.38 -24.85 13.91
CA GLY A 47 -11.45 -25.21 12.50
C GLY A 47 -12.50 -24.37 11.74
N ILE A 48 -13.68 -24.15 12.31
CA ILE A 48 -14.72 -23.30 11.72
C ILE A 48 -14.21 -21.86 11.56
N VAL A 49 -13.52 -21.31 12.56
CA VAL A 49 -12.95 -19.97 12.49
C VAL A 49 -11.90 -19.89 11.39
N VAL A 50 -10.99 -20.85 11.29
CA VAL A 50 -9.97 -20.89 10.23
C VAL A 50 -10.60 -20.99 8.85
N VAL A 51 -11.59 -21.87 8.67
CA VAL A 51 -12.31 -22.02 7.40
C VAL A 51 -13.06 -20.73 7.04
N SER A 52 -13.72 -20.09 8.01
CA SER A 52 -14.41 -18.82 7.78
C SER A 52 -13.45 -17.71 7.33
N ALA A 53 -12.24 -17.64 7.93
CA ALA A 53 -11.19 -16.72 7.51
C ALA A 53 -10.73 -16.98 6.07
N TRP A 54 -10.59 -18.22 5.66
CA TRP A 54 -10.27 -18.60 4.28
C TRP A 54 -11.36 -18.19 3.29
N LEU A 55 -12.63 -18.39 3.63
CA LEU A 55 -13.75 -17.95 2.79
C LEU A 55 -13.79 -16.42 2.64
N TRP A 56 -13.38 -15.70 3.68
CA TRP A 56 -13.29 -14.25 3.65
C TRP A 56 -12.17 -13.73 2.74
N LEU A 57 -11.11 -14.52 2.56
CA LEU A 57 -9.94 -14.17 1.74
C LEU A 57 -10.14 -14.41 0.23
N ILE A 58 -11.28 -14.97 -0.19
CA ILE A 58 -11.59 -15.15 -1.61
C ILE A 58 -11.46 -13.80 -2.34
N PRO A 59 -10.72 -13.74 -3.45
CA PRO A 59 -10.43 -12.48 -4.14
C PRO A 59 -11.70 -11.77 -4.57
N ARG A 60 -12.03 -10.67 -3.90
CA ARG A 60 -13.17 -9.81 -4.24
C ARG A 60 -12.74 -8.58 -5.02
N ALA A 61 -11.45 -8.27 -5.00
CA ALA A 61 -10.90 -7.07 -5.61
C ALA A 61 -10.57 -7.26 -7.10
N GLY A 62 -11.23 -6.51 -7.94
CA GLY A 62 -10.91 -6.33 -9.35
C GLY A 62 -10.80 -4.85 -9.69
N TYR A 63 -10.30 -4.03 -8.74
CA TYR A 63 -10.10 -2.61 -8.96
C TYR A 63 -8.99 -2.35 -9.97
N SER A 64 -9.19 -1.36 -10.84
CA SER A 64 -8.15 -0.71 -11.61
C SER A 64 -7.80 0.60 -10.91
N VAL A 65 -6.53 0.79 -10.62
CA VAL A 65 -6.06 1.96 -9.87
C VAL A 65 -5.01 2.67 -10.71
N HIS A 66 -5.26 3.96 -10.96
CA HIS A 66 -4.31 4.87 -11.57
C HIS A 66 -4.01 5.99 -10.57
N HIS A 67 -2.77 6.39 -10.49
CA HIS A 67 -2.37 7.57 -9.73
C HIS A 67 -1.64 8.52 -10.67
N ASP A 68 -2.13 9.75 -10.68
CA ASP A 68 -1.59 10.81 -11.50
C ASP A 68 -1.13 11.95 -10.61
N LEU A 69 0.05 12.47 -10.90
CA LEU A 69 0.52 13.72 -10.32
C LEU A 69 -0.11 14.86 -11.09
N LEU A 70 -0.88 15.72 -10.42
CA LEU A 70 -1.51 16.88 -11.08
C LEU A 70 -0.50 17.87 -11.63
N GLU A 71 0.66 17.97 -10.97
CA GLU A 71 1.74 18.87 -11.37
C GLU A 71 3.04 18.08 -11.56
N PRO A 72 3.60 18.05 -12.78
CA PRO A 72 4.80 17.27 -13.08
C PRO A 72 6.07 17.85 -12.45
N ARG A 73 6.04 19.10 -11.99
CA ARG A 73 7.15 19.79 -11.35
C ARG A 73 6.72 20.33 -10.00
N VAL A 74 7.25 19.75 -8.96
CA VAL A 74 6.98 20.14 -7.58
C VAL A 74 8.19 20.85 -7.02
N THR A 75 7.97 22.05 -6.44
CA THR A 75 9.02 22.83 -5.79
C THR A 75 8.93 22.64 -4.27
N VAL A 76 10.06 22.69 -3.60
CA VAL A 76 10.11 22.63 -2.12
C VAL A 76 9.21 23.70 -1.51
N GLY A 77 8.27 23.29 -0.65
CA GLY A 77 7.31 24.17 0.03
C GLY A 77 5.96 24.30 -0.66
N ASP A 78 5.81 23.84 -1.90
CA ASP A 78 4.52 23.84 -2.60
C ASP A 78 3.68 22.62 -2.19
N HIS A 79 2.37 22.69 -2.36
CA HIS A 79 1.45 21.59 -2.10
C HIS A 79 1.32 20.72 -3.36
N ALA A 80 2.06 19.60 -3.42
CA ALA A 80 1.85 18.65 -4.50
C ALA A 80 0.62 17.79 -4.21
N LEU A 81 -0.32 17.78 -5.13
CA LEU A 81 -1.52 16.96 -5.07
C LEU A 81 -1.36 15.74 -5.98
N ILE A 82 -1.51 14.57 -5.39
CA ILE A 82 -1.61 13.31 -6.11
C ILE A 82 -3.09 12.95 -6.19
N ARG A 83 -3.59 12.76 -7.40
CA ARG A 83 -4.93 12.23 -7.64
C ARG A 83 -4.84 10.73 -7.79
N LEU A 84 -5.56 10.02 -6.95
CA LEU A 84 -5.75 8.59 -7.05
C LEU A 84 -7.14 8.32 -7.62
N THR A 85 -7.19 7.64 -8.75
CA THR A 85 -8.42 7.24 -9.44
C THR A 85 -8.58 5.75 -9.32
N VAL A 86 -9.64 5.32 -8.62
CA VAL A 86 -10.00 3.91 -8.44
C VAL A 86 -11.24 3.63 -9.27
N THR A 87 -11.14 2.72 -10.22
CA THR A 87 -12.24 2.37 -11.13
C THR A 87 -12.65 0.91 -10.94
N ASN A 88 -13.96 0.66 -11.01
CA ASN A 88 -14.49 -0.68 -11.10
C ASN A 88 -14.67 -1.08 -12.59
N PRO A 89 -13.74 -1.86 -13.18
CA PRO A 89 -13.88 -2.28 -14.59
C PRO A 89 -14.89 -3.41 -14.79
N ARG A 90 -15.45 -3.95 -13.71
CA ARG A 90 -16.35 -5.10 -13.75
C ARG A 90 -17.81 -4.70 -13.92
N THR A 91 -18.64 -5.67 -14.32
CA THR A 91 -20.10 -5.54 -14.40
C THR A 91 -20.83 -5.82 -13.08
N ARG A 92 -20.08 -6.19 -12.03
CA ARG A 92 -20.62 -6.46 -10.69
C ARG A 92 -20.10 -5.42 -9.70
N PRO A 93 -20.88 -5.06 -8.67
CA PRO A 93 -20.40 -4.16 -7.64
C PRO A 93 -19.21 -4.76 -6.90
N LEU A 94 -18.25 -3.92 -6.55
CA LEU A 94 -17.09 -4.27 -5.75
C LEU A 94 -17.34 -3.85 -4.30
N LEU A 95 -17.04 -4.74 -3.38
CA LEU A 95 -17.17 -4.51 -1.94
C LEU A 95 -16.12 -3.50 -1.45
N PRO A 96 -16.35 -2.82 -0.31
CA PRO A 96 -15.37 -1.90 0.25
C PRO A 96 -14.01 -2.58 0.45
N SER A 97 -12.94 -1.85 0.17
CA SER A 97 -11.58 -2.35 0.34
C SER A 97 -10.69 -1.31 1.00
N ARG A 98 -9.85 -1.77 1.92
CA ARG A 98 -8.79 -0.95 2.50
C ARG A 98 -7.61 -0.94 1.55
N MET A 99 -7.14 0.26 1.23
CA MET A 99 -5.98 0.46 0.39
C MET A 99 -4.89 1.20 1.16
N GLU A 100 -3.66 0.84 0.88
CA GLU A 100 -2.48 1.45 1.47
C GLU A 100 -1.52 1.88 0.35
N MET A 101 -0.99 3.08 0.48
CA MET A 101 -0.03 3.64 -0.47
C MET A 101 1.14 4.21 0.30
N PRO A 102 2.34 3.64 0.19
CA PRO A 102 3.55 4.25 0.72
C PRO A 102 3.80 5.60 0.05
N VAL A 103 4.18 6.60 0.83
CA VAL A 103 4.51 7.95 0.36
C VAL A 103 5.76 8.38 1.10
N GLY A 104 6.93 8.21 0.49
CA GLY A 104 8.22 8.44 1.15
C GLY A 104 8.35 7.61 2.43
N PRO A 105 8.66 8.26 3.59
CA PRO A 105 8.77 7.55 4.87
C PRO A 105 7.42 7.22 5.51
N GLY A 106 6.32 7.77 4.98
CA GLY A 106 4.97 7.61 5.51
C GLY A 106 4.14 6.60 4.71
N ARG A 107 2.91 6.38 5.18
CA ARG A 107 1.93 5.51 4.53
C ARG A 107 0.56 6.17 4.57
N ALA A 108 -0.05 6.38 3.41
CA ALA A 108 -1.43 6.80 3.30
C ALA A 108 -2.34 5.57 3.35
N VAL A 109 -3.31 5.58 4.26
CA VAL A 109 -4.29 4.51 4.43
C VAL A 109 -5.67 5.09 4.15
N PHE A 110 -6.45 4.44 3.31
CA PHE A 110 -7.79 4.88 2.96
C PHE A 110 -8.70 3.70 2.65
N VAL A 111 -9.99 3.92 2.77
CA VAL A 111 -11.02 2.93 2.44
C VAL A 111 -11.73 3.41 1.19
N VAL A 112 -11.79 2.52 0.20
CA VAL A 112 -12.62 2.71 -0.99
C VAL A 112 -14.00 2.16 -0.68
N PRO A 113 -15.08 2.94 -0.85
CA PRO A 113 -16.44 2.47 -0.61
C PRO A 113 -16.86 1.41 -1.63
N THR A 114 -18.06 0.87 -1.48
CA THR A 114 -18.66 0.00 -2.49
C THR A 114 -18.74 0.76 -3.82
N LEU A 115 -18.13 0.20 -4.87
CA LEU A 115 -18.20 0.76 -6.21
C LEU A 115 -19.20 -0.02 -7.06
N THR A 116 -20.21 0.67 -7.56
CA THR A 116 -21.12 0.13 -8.58
C THR A 116 -20.35 -0.17 -9.87
N PRO A 117 -20.92 -0.96 -10.79
CA PRO A 117 -20.28 -1.25 -12.07
C PRO A 117 -19.86 0.03 -12.80
N ARG A 118 -18.63 0.06 -13.30
CA ARG A 118 -18.02 1.20 -14.01
C ARG A 118 -17.89 2.51 -13.23
N ALA A 119 -18.20 2.51 -11.93
CA ALA A 119 -18.02 3.69 -11.10
C ALA A 119 -16.54 4.01 -10.89
N VAL A 120 -16.29 5.31 -10.77
CA VAL A 120 -14.97 5.89 -10.51
C VAL A 120 -15.00 6.56 -9.14
N HIS A 121 -13.99 6.34 -8.34
CA HIS A 121 -13.78 7.00 -7.06
C HIS A 121 -12.44 7.71 -7.07
N GLU A 122 -12.48 9.02 -6.88
CA GLU A 122 -11.27 9.85 -6.87
C GLU A 122 -10.93 10.26 -5.44
N ARG A 123 -9.64 10.28 -5.14
CA ARG A 123 -9.10 10.77 -3.87
C ARG A 123 -7.83 11.55 -4.09
N GLY A 124 -7.76 12.75 -3.47
CA GLY A 124 -6.56 13.57 -3.46
C GLY A 124 -5.74 13.33 -2.21
N PHE A 125 -4.42 13.28 -2.36
CA PHE A 125 -3.45 13.22 -1.28
C PHE A 125 -2.45 14.35 -1.44
N VAL A 126 -2.11 14.99 -0.32
CA VAL A 126 -1.06 16.01 -0.29
C VAL A 126 0.28 15.32 -0.02
N LEU A 127 1.23 15.54 -0.93
CA LEU A 127 2.60 15.06 -0.79
C LEU A 127 3.39 16.03 0.11
N PRO A 128 4.12 15.53 1.13
CA PRO A 128 5.02 16.37 1.90
C PRO A 128 6.25 16.78 1.06
N THR A 129 6.35 18.07 0.75
CA THR A 129 7.41 18.64 -0.11
C THR A 129 8.42 19.49 0.68
N GLN A 130 8.54 19.24 1.99
CA GLN A 130 9.38 20.07 2.88
C GLN A 130 10.88 19.99 2.58
N ARG A 131 11.33 18.95 1.90
CA ARG A 131 12.74 18.74 1.56
C ARG A 131 12.87 18.38 0.08
N ARG A 132 13.93 18.91 -0.56
CA ARG A 132 14.32 18.48 -1.92
C ARG A 132 14.74 17.01 -1.91
N GLY A 133 14.43 16.31 -2.97
CA GLY A 133 14.81 14.90 -3.13
C GLY A 133 13.86 14.12 -4.01
N ILE A 134 14.00 12.83 -3.98
CA ILE A 134 13.13 11.89 -4.67
C ILE A 134 12.20 11.29 -3.61
N VAL A 135 10.90 11.36 -3.85
CA VAL A 135 9.88 10.73 -3.01
C VAL A 135 9.21 9.65 -3.84
N THR A 136 9.39 8.40 -3.41
CA THR A 136 8.70 7.26 -4.02
C THR A 136 7.28 7.19 -3.50
N VAL A 137 6.31 7.16 -4.41
CA VAL A 137 4.89 7.03 -4.14
C VAL A 137 4.39 5.71 -4.71
N GLY A 138 3.67 4.94 -3.89
CA GLY A 138 3.20 3.61 -4.27
C GLY A 138 4.24 2.51 -4.01
N PRO A 139 3.93 1.30 -4.43
CA PRO A 139 2.72 0.85 -5.11
C PRO A 139 1.45 1.00 -4.26
N VAL A 140 0.30 1.17 -4.91
CA VAL A 140 -0.98 1.10 -4.19
C VAL A 140 -1.30 -0.36 -3.92
N LEU A 141 -1.45 -0.70 -2.65
CA LEU A 141 -1.73 -2.05 -2.17
C LEU A 141 -3.19 -2.14 -1.73
N ALA A 142 -3.93 -3.10 -2.27
CA ALA A 142 -5.20 -3.51 -1.67
C ALA A 142 -4.90 -4.51 -0.56
N VAL A 143 -5.26 -4.16 0.66
CA VAL A 143 -5.08 -5.00 1.84
C VAL A 143 -6.41 -5.63 2.22
N GLN A 144 -6.51 -6.93 2.07
CA GLN A 144 -7.66 -7.72 2.48
C GLN A 144 -7.27 -8.52 3.72
N ARG A 145 -7.99 -8.29 4.81
CA ARG A 145 -7.79 -8.97 6.08
C ARG A 145 -9.11 -9.55 6.55
N ASP A 146 -9.10 -10.75 7.11
CA ASP A 146 -10.26 -11.33 7.75
C ASP A 146 -10.60 -10.61 9.07
N PRO A 147 -11.85 -10.64 9.57
CA PRO A 147 -12.27 -9.94 10.78
C PRO A 147 -11.49 -10.34 12.05
N VAL A 148 -11.06 -11.60 12.12
CA VAL A 148 -10.30 -12.14 13.27
C VAL A 148 -8.81 -11.84 13.15
N GLY A 149 -8.33 -11.56 11.94
CA GLY A 149 -6.93 -11.23 11.66
C GLY A 149 -6.01 -12.46 11.57
N LEU A 150 -6.53 -13.63 11.26
CA LEU A 150 -5.76 -14.85 11.03
C LEU A 150 -5.02 -14.82 9.71
N LEU A 151 -5.64 -14.21 8.70
CA LEU A 151 -5.14 -14.14 7.34
C LEU A 151 -5.13 -12.70 6.84
N GLN A 152 -4.07 -12.35 6.09
CA GLN A 152 -3.95 -11.06 5.43
C GLN A 152 -3.41 -11.28 4.02
N ARG A 153 -4.03 -10.65 3.05
CA ARG A 153 -3.58 -10.69 1.66
C ARG A 153 -3.37 -9.28 1.14
N GLU A 154 -2.19 -9.06 0.59
CA GLU A 154 -1.85 -7.81 -0.09
C GLU A 154 -1.76 -8.06 -1.59
N ARG A 155 -2.30 -7.13 -2.35
CA ARG A 155 -2.22 -7.14 -3.81
C ARG A 155 -1.83 -5.77 -4.31
N SER A 156 -0.73 -5.70 -5.04
CA SER A 156 -0.35 -4.47 -5.75
C SER A 156 -1.32 -4.20 -6.89
N LEU A 157 -1.86 -2.98 -6.94
CA LEU A 157 -2.82 -2.51 -7.94
C LEU A 157 -2.19 -1.53 -8.92
N SER A 158 -1.10 -0.86 -8.53
CA SER A 158 -0.37 0.06 -9.41
C SER A 158 1.13 -0.04 -9.15
N PRO A 159 1.99 0.34 -10.11
CA PRO A 159 3.43 0.42 -9.89
C PRO A 159 3.79 1.54 -8.92
N ALA A 160 4.99 1.51 -8.36
CA ALA A 160 5.58 2.65 -7.66
C ALA A 160 6.06 3.69 -8.68
N GLN A 161 5.99 4.97 -8.29
CA GLN A 161 6.44 6.09 -9.11
C GLN A 161 7.32 7.02 -8.27
N ASP A 162 8.44 7.44 -8.84
CA ASP A 162 9.33 8.40 -8.20
C ASP A 162 8.99 9.82 -8.61
N ILE A 163 8.82 10.68 -7.61
CA ILE A 163 8.50 12.10 -7.78
C ILE A 163 9.72 12.92 -7.39
N HIS A 164 10.18 13.76 -8.31
CA HIS A 164 11.33 14.62 -8.09
C HIS A 164 10.87 15.99 -7.54
N ILE A 165 11.32 16.30 -6.32
CA ILE A 165 11.06 17.59 -5.70
C ILE A 165 12.26 18.50 -5.95
N HIS A 166 12.03 19.54 -6.77
CA HIS A 166 13.05 20.51 -7.18
C HIS A 166 13.30 21.57 -6.10
N PRO A 167 14.53 22.08 -5.98
CA PRO A 167 14.82 23.20 -5.10
C PRO A 167 14.12 24.46 -5.60
N ARG A 168 13.80 25.36 -4.68
CA ARG A 168 13.26 26.67 -5.02
C ARG A 168 14.34 27.51 -5.69
N THR A 169 14.17 27.82 -6.96
CA THR A 169 15.07 28.71 -7.69
C THR A 169 14.57 30.14 -7.58
N VAL A 170 15.40 31.03 -7.04
CA VAL A 170 15.16 32.47 -7.07
C VAL A 170 15.81 33.00 -8.34
N ARG A 171 15.05 33.67 -9.18
CA ARG A 171 15.62 34.42 -10.28
C ARG A 171 16.44 35.57 -9.68
N LEU A 172 17.75 35.45 -9.70
CA LEU A 172 18.63 36.56 -9.43
C LEU A 172 18.40 37.55 -10.57
N GLY A 173 17.82 38.72 -10.26
CA GLY A 173 17.78 39.84 -11.21
C GLY A 173 19.20 40.07 -11.69
N THR A 174 19.38 40.22 -13.00
CA THR A 174 20.68 40.47 -13.62
C THR A 174 21.24 41.76 -13.04
N VAL A 175 22.09 41.66 -12.03
CA VAL A 175 22.88 42.79 -11.59
C VAL A 175 24.00 42.89 -12.63
N LEU A 176 23.72 43.68 -13.69
CA LEU A 176 24.74 44.12 -14.63
C LEU A 176 25.67 45.13 -13.94
N HIS A 177 26.45 44.68 -12.98
CA HIS A 177 27.68 45.33 -12.60
C HIS A 177 28.83 44.54 -13.19
N LEU A 178 29.02 44.71 -14.49
CA LEU A 178 30.33 44.49 -15.11
C LEU A 178 31.24 45.60 -14.62
N SER A 179 31.85 45.43 -13.47
CA SER A 179 33.03 46.18 -13.08
C SER A 179 34.16 45.66 -13.97
N LEU A 180 34.36 46.38 -15.08
CA LEU A 180 35.58 46.28 -15.86
C LEU A 180 36.72 46.84 -14.99
N ILE A 181 37.40 45.94 -14.25
CA ILE A 181 38.70 46.26 -13.66
C ILE A 181 39.68 46.39 -14.82
N HIS A 182 39.87 47.59 -15.24
CA HIS A 182 40.93 47.95 -16.19
C HIS A 182 42.24 47.86 -15.42
N ILE A 183 42.93 46.72 -15.51
CA ILE A 183 44.31 46.59 -15.05
C ILE A 183 45.16 47.30 -16.07
N SER A 184 45.51 48.55 -15.80
CA SER A 184 46.57 49.25 -16.54
C SER A 184 47.89 48.64 -16.14
N GLU A 185 48.50 47.91 -17.05
CA GLU A 185 49.88 47.49 -16.96
C GLU A 185 50.80 48.73 -16.97
N PRO A 186 51.73 48.86 -16.03
CA PRO A 186 52.73 49.92 -16.08
C PRO A 186 53.77 49.58 -17.15
N THR A 187 53.75 50.32 -18.23
CA THR A 187 54.85 50.36 -19.24
C THR A 187 56.12 50.85 -18.60
N ARG A 188 57.16 50.07 -18.75
CA ARG A 188 58.54 50.46 -18.52
C ARG A 188 59.31 50.25 -19.78
#